data_fdf55fa7403c5c3a7314e84e4ff73964
#
_entry.id   fdf55fa7403c5c3a7314e84e4ff73964
#
_cell.length_a   1.000
_cell.length_b   1.000
_cell.length_c   1.000
_cell.angle_alpha   90.00
_cell.angle_beta   90.00
_cell.angle_gamma   90.00
#
_symmetry.space_group_name_H-M   'P 1'
#
loop_
_entity.id
_entity.type
_entity.pdbx_description
1 polymer ?
#
loop_
_entity_poly.entity_id
_entity_poly.type
_entity_poly.pdbx_seq_one_letter_code
_entity_poly.pdbx_strand_id
1 'polypeptide(L)'
;MFIAMLEHPDFEKTDFSYMRTGIMAGSPCPVKVMQDVVDKMHMPEICITYGQTEASPATTMSKTTDSLETRVNTVGGPIFAVECKIVDPETNQELPDNTDGEFVARGYNIMKGYYKMPEATASAIDKDGWLHTGDLARRTSDGNYKITGRIKDMIIRGGENIYPKEIEEFIYTHPKVKDVQVIGVPDKQYGEEIMACVVLKENETMTVDELREYIVSHIAKHKVPKYIDFVDGFPMNAAG
;
A
#
# COMPACT_ATOMS: atom_id res chain seq x y z
N MET A 1 -6.28 -8.42 10.34
CA MET A 1 -7.04 -9.66 10.57
C MET A 1 -6.13 -10.90 10.56
N PHE A 2 -5.45 -11.27 9.46
CA PHE A 2 -4.61 -12.49 9.40
C PHE A 2 -3.49 -12.52 10.45
N ILE A 3 -2.80 -11.40 10.69
CA ILE A 3 -1.77 -11.31 11.75
C ILE A 3 -2.39 -11.68 13.11
N ALA A 4 -3.53 -11.08 13.47
CA ALA A 4 -4.19 -11.37 14.73
C ALA A 4 -4.70 -12.82 14.84
N MET A 5 -5.01 -13.48 13.71
CA MET A 5 -5.34 -14.90 13.69
C MET A 5 -4.10 -15.76 13.91
N LEU A 6 -2.99 -15.45 13.24
CA LEU A 6 -1.72 -16.18 13.36
C LEU A 6 -1.13 -16.09 14.79
N GLU A 7 -1.38 -14.99 15.49
CA GLU A 7 -0.91 -14.73 16.86
C GLU A 7 -1.93 -15.17 17.94
N HIS A 8 -3.10 -15.68 17.54
CA HIS A 8 -4.12 -16.05 18.52
C HIS A 8 -3.71 -17.28 19.35
N PRO A 9 -3.95 -17.30 20.68
CA PRO A 9 -3.58 -18.43 21.54
C PRO A 9 -4.17 -19.79 21.14
N ASP A 10 -5.30 -19.78 20.45
CA ASP A 10 -5.95 -21.01 19.96
C ASP A 10 -5.56 -21.37 18.52
N PHE A 11 -4.63 -20.63 17.90
CA PHE A 11 -4.23 -20.91 16.51
C PHE A 11 -3.78 -22.35 16.31
N GLU A 12 -2.87 -22.84 17.14
CA GLU A 12 -2.35 -24.21 17.08
C GLU A 12 -3.41 -25.30 17.35
N LYS A 13 -4.55 -24.93 17.92
CA LYS A 13 -5.68 -25.86 18.20
C LYS A 13 -6.73 -25.84 17.09
N THR A 14 -6.61 -24.91 16.13
CA THR A 14 -7.59 -24.72 15.07
C THR A 14 -7.26 -25.62 13.89
N ASP A 15 -8.24 -26.37 13.42
CA ASP A 15 -8.10 -27.20 12.21
C ASP A 15 -8.31 -26.36 10.94
N PHE A 16 -7.25 -26.11 10.19
CA PHE A 16 -7.28 -25.39 8.92
C PHE A 16 -7.29 -26.33 7.70
N SER A 17 -7.42 -27.65 7.87
CA SER A 17 -7.31 -28.64 6.78
C SER A 17 -8.31 -28.45 5.64
N TYR A 18 -9.44 -27.78 5.91
CA TYR A 18 -10.47 -27.48 4.92
C TYR A 18 -10.32 -26.12 4.24
N MET A 19 -9.34 -25.32 4.66
CA MET A 19 -9.07 -24.03 4.06
C MET A 19 -8.35 -24.23 2.71
N ARG A 20 -8.60 -23.32 1.77
CA ARG A 20 -7.98 -23.36 0.44
C ARG A 20 -7.65 -21.97 -0.09
N THR A 21 -8.57 -21.05 0.05
CA THR A 21 -8.51 -19.73 -0.59
C THR A 21 -9.05 -18.65 0.35
N GLY A 22 -8.79 -17.41 0.03
CA GLY A 22 -9.27 -16.22 0.72
C GLY A 22 -8.78 -14.97 0.03
N ILE A 23 -9.06 -13.83 0.64
CA ILE A 23 -8.69 -12.51 0.11
C ILE A 23 -7.99 -11.72 1.22
N MET A 24 -6.83 -11.15 0.87
CA MET A 24 -6.17 -10.10 1.64
C MET A 24 -6.40 -8.77 0.97
N ALA A 25 -6.85 -7.77 1.72
CA ALA A 25 -7.19 -6.45 1.21
C ALA A 25 -7.11 -5.37 2.29
N GLY A 26 -7.19 -4.11 1.87
CA GLY A 26 -7.34 -2.94 2.75
C GLY A 26 -6.03 -2.35 3.26
N SER A 27 -4.92 -3.07 3.16
CA SER A 27 -3.58 -2.58 3.51
C SER A 27 -2.51 -3.37 2.73
N PRO A 28 -1.28 -2.88 2.65
CA PRO A 28 -0.16 -3.67 2.12
C PRO A 28 -0.05 -5.01 2.84
N CYS A 29 0.19 -6.08 2.07
CA CYS A 29 0.36 -7.42 2.62
C CYS A 29 1.85 -7.73 2.77
N PRO A 30 2.38 -7.87 4.00
CA PRO A 30 3.77 -8.29 4.17
C PRO A 30 3.98 -9.71 3.62
N VAL A 31 5.08 -9.90 2.89
CA VAL A 31 5.45 -11.21 2.28
C VAL A 31 5.38 -12.34 3.30
N LYS A 32 5.96 -12.11 4.49
CA LYS A 32 5.98 -13.11 5.57
C LYS A 32 4.58 -13.50 6.04
N VAL A 33 3.65 -12.55 6.13
CA VAL A 33 2.27 -12.83 6.57
C VAL A 33 1.57 -13.69 5.52
N MET A 34 1.72 -13.41 4.23
CA MET A 34 1.12 -14.24 3.19
C MET A 34 1.74 -15.65 3.20
N GLN A 35 3.05 -15.77 3.35
CA GLN A 35 3.71 -17.07 3.44
C GLN A 35 3.17 -17.88 4.63
N ASP A 36 3.06 -17.26 5.80
CA ASP A 36 2.52 -17.93 6.99
C ASP A 36 1.06 -18.36 6.82
N VAL A 37 0.24 -17.57 6.12
CA VAL A 37 -1.15 -17.95 5.81
C VAL A 37 -1.19 -19.14 4.82
N VAL A 38 -0.34 -19.13 3.80
CA VAL A 38 -0.23 -20.26 2.86
C VAL A 38 0.19 -21.54 3.60
N ASP A 39 1.25 -21.46 4.42
CA ASP A 39 1.87 -22.64 5.03
C ASP A 39 1.09 -23.15 6.24
N LYS A 40 0.68 -22.24 7.15
CA LYS A 40 0.10 -22.62 8.45
C LYS A 40 -1.44 -22.70 8.42
N MET A 41 -2.09 -21.94 7.53
CA MET A 41 -3.55 -21.96 7.38
C MET A 41 -4.00 -22.76 6.15
N HIS A 42 -3.09 -23.43 5.45
CA HIS A 42 -3.38 -24.23 4.26
C HIS A 42 -4.16 -23.48 3.17
N MET A 43 -3.80 -22.21 2.92
CA MET A 43 -4.48 -21.35 1.94
C MET A 43 -3.60 -21.04 0.72
N PRO A 44 -3.20 -22.02 -0.10
CA PRO A 44 -2.29 -21.81 -1.23
C PRO A 44 -2.88 -20.89 -2.31
N GLU A 45 -4.20 -20.79 -2.40
CA GLU A 45 -4.92 -20.00 -3.39
C GLU A 45 -5.41 -18.64 -2.84
N ILE A 46 -4.81 -18.13 -1.76
CA ILE A 46 -5.15 -16.81 -1.24
C ILE A 46 -4.79 -15.72 -2.25
N CYS A 47 -5.69 -14.74 -2.43
CA CYS A 47 -5.51 -13.64 -3.39
C CYS A 47 -5.30 -12.31 -2.68
N ILE A 48 -4.64 -11.39 -3.35
CA ILE A 48 -4.63 -9.97 -3.02
C ILE A 48 -5.66 -9.26 -3.88
N THR A 49 -6.40 -8.31 -3.31
CA THR A 49 -7.25 -7.39 -4.06
C THR A 49 -7.00 -5.95 -3.61
N TYR A 50 -7.12 -5.03 -4.55
CA TYR A 50 -7.08 -3.60 -4.32
C TYR A 50 -8.40 -2.96 -4.76
N GLY A 51 -8.78 -1.95 -4.04
CA GLY A 51 -9.89 -1.08 -4.34
C GLY A 51 -10.26 -0.23 -3.14
N GLN A 52 -11.39 0.45 -3.23
CA GLN A 52 -11.89 1.37 -2.21
C GLN A 52 -13.43 1.32 -2.18
N THR A 53 -14.05 1.93 -1.17
CA THR A 53 -15.51 1.95 -1.01
C THR A 53 -16.23 2.48 -2.26
N GLU A 54 -15.64 3.47 -2.91
CA GLU A 54 -16.11 4.09 -4.16
C GLU A 54 -16.11 3.13 -5.36
N ALA A 55 -15.44 1.99 -5.25
CA ALA A 55 -15.35 0.95 -6.27
C ALA A 55 -16.00 -0.38 -5.85
N SER A 56 -16.80 -0.43 -4.80
CA SER A 56 -17.72 -1.50 -4.35
C SER A 56 -17.15 -2.93 -4.20
N PRO A 57 -16.10 -3.22 -3.49
CA PRO A 57 -14.94 -2.43 -3.10
C PRO A 57 -13.71 -2.67 -3.99
N ALA A 58 -13.74 -3.58 -4.97
CA ALA A 58 -12.57 -4.08 -5.69
C ALA A 58 -12.46 -3.56 -7.12
N THR A 59 -11.24 -3.26 -7.54
CA THR A 59 -10.89 -2.91 -8.93
C THR A 59 -9.93 -3.92 -9.55
N THR A 60 -8.99 -4.44 -8.77
CA THR A 60 -8.02 -5.45 -9.22
C THR A 60 -7.98 -6.63 -8.27
N MET A 61 -7.52 -7.78 -8.77
CA MET A 61 -7.30 -8.99 -7.97
C MET A 61 -6.20 -9.84 -8.61
N SER A 62 -5.32 -10.41 -7.78
CA SER A 62 -4.40 -11.45 -8.23
C SER A 62 -5.16 -12.75 -8.52
N LYS A 63 -4.60 -13.60 -9.38
CA LYS A 63 -5.16 -14.91 -9.67
C LYS A 63 -4.69 -15.93 -8.63
N THR A 64 -5.50 -16.94 -8.37
CA THR A 64 -5.13 -18.07 -7.51
C THR A 64 -3.92 -18.84 -8.04
N THR A 65 -3.66 -18.76 -9.34
CA THR A 65 -2.54 -19.39 -10.02
C THR A 65 -1.27 -18.54 -10.10
N ASP A 66 -1.33 -17.27 -9.68
CA ASP A 66 -0.15 -16.41 -9.65
C ASP A 66 0.87 -16.90 -8.62
N SER A 67 2.15 -16.67 -8.91
CA SER A 67 3.21 -16.98 -7.95
C SER A 67 3.02 -16.18 -6.65
N LEU A 68 3.58 -16.69 -5.55
CA LEU A 68 3.59 -15.93 -4.29
C LEU A 68 4.25 -14.56 -4.49
N GLU A 69 5.35 -14.51 -5.23
CA GLU A 69 6.07 -13.27 -5.55
C GLU A 69 5.17 -12.26 -6.26
N THR A 70 4.40 -12.66 -7.27
CA THR A 70 3.44 -11.79 -7.96
C THR A 70 2.37 -11.28 -7.00
N ARG A 71 1.81 -12.16 -6.16
CA ARG A 71 0.75 -11.81 -5.21
C ARG A 71 1.19 -10.84 -4.12
N VAL A 72 2.43 -10.93 -3.64
CA VAL A 72 2.94 -10.02 -2.59
C VAL A 72 3.47 -8.70 -3.13
N ASN A 73 3.92 -8.67 -4.38
CA ASN A 73 4.50 -7.47 -5.00
C ASN A 73 3.50 -6.67 -5.82
N THR A 74 2.32 -7.22 -6.13
CA THR A 74 1.27 -6.57 -6.93
C THR A 74 -0.10 -6.74 -6.30
N VAL A 75 -1.07 -5.99 -6.79
CA VAL A 75 -2.49 -6.14 -6.44
C VAL A 75 -3.28 -6.83 -7.55
N GLY A 76 -2.56 -7.52 -8.46
CA GLY A 76 -3.13 -8.23 -9.60
C GLY A 76 -3.59 -7.32 -10.73
N GLY A 77 -4.28 -7.92 -11.69
CA GLY A 77 -4.89 -7.24 -12.83
C GLY A 77 -6.34 -6.82 -12.57
N PRO A 78 -6.97 -6.09 -13.53
CA PRO A 78 -8.36 -5.67 -13.42
C PRO A 78 -9.31 -6.86 -13.22
N ILE A 79 -10.32 -6.72 -12.38
CA ILE A 79 -11.40 -7.71 -12.28
C ILE A 79 -12.29 -7.68 -13.54
N PHE A 80 -13.08 -8.71 -13.74
CA PHE A 80 -13.95 -8.84 -14.92
C PHE A 80 -14.81 -7.58 -15.14
N ALA A 81 -14.81 -7.08 -16.40
CA ALA A 81 -15.55 -5.90 -16.84
C ALA A 81 -15.24 -4.59 -16.08
N VAL A 82 -14.06 -4.48 -15.50
CA VAL A 82 -13.50 -3.24 -14.94
C VAL A 82 -12.27 -2.85 -15.74
N GLU A 83 -12.20 -1.60 -16.13
CA GLU A 83 -11.06 -1.00 -16.80
C GLU A 83 -10.19 -0.27 -15.78
N CYS A 84 -8.87 -0.42 -15.88
CA CYS A 84 -7.91 0.26 -15.02
C CYS A 84 -6.78 0.83 -15.87
N LYS A 85 -6.28 1.99 -15.53
CA LYS A 85 -5.08 2.59 -16.13
C LYS A 85 -4.36 3.48 -15.14
N ILE A 86 -3.13 3.86 -15.50
CA ILE A 86 -2.33 4.84 -14.77
C ILE A 86 -2.33 6.13 -15.57
N VAL A 87 -2.60 7.23 -14.90
CA VAL A 87 -2.60 8.55 -15.53
C VAL A 87 -1.68 9.52 -14.78
N ASP A 88 -1.18 10.48 -15.50
CA ASP A 88 -0.49 11.63 -14.91
C ASP A 88 -1.50 12.46 -14.11
N PRO A 89 -1.25 12.73 -12.80
CA PRO A 89 -2.23 13.42 -11.95
C PRO A 89 -2.54 14.86 -12.37
N GLU A 90 -1.66 15.52 -13.14
CA GLU A 90 -1.83 16.91 -13.56
C GLU A 90 -2.50 17.01 -14.93
N THR A 91 -2.09 16.15 -15.86
CA THR A 91 -2.55 16.23 -17.26
C THR A 91 -3.64 15.24 -17.62
N ASN A 92 -3.90 14.24 -16.75
CA ASN A 92 -4.83 13.12 -16.96
C ASN A 92 -4.49 12.28 -18.20
N GLN A 93 -3.25 12.35 -18.70
CA GLN A 93 -2.79 11.53 -19.81
C GLN A 93 -2.36 10.15 -19.32
N GLU A 94 -2.70 9.11 -20.06
CA GLU A 94 -2.29 7.74 -19.73
C GLU A 94 -0.76 7.60 -19.82
N LEU A 95 -0.18 6.99 -18.80
CA LEU A 95 1.24 6.76 -18.67
C LEU A 95 1.64 5.35 -19.14
N PRO A 96 2.86 5.18 -19.65
CA PRO A 96 3.37 3.87 -20.05
C PRO A 96 3.61 2.95 -18.84
N ASP A 97 3.77 1.65 -19.12
CA ASP A 97 4.10 0.65 -18.12
C ASP A 97 5.35 1.04 -17.32
N ASN A 98 5.40 0.64 -16.06
CA ASN A 98 6.47 0.90 -15.09
C ASN A 98 6.70 2.39 -14.76
N THR A 99 5.72 3.25 -15.04
CA THR A 99 5.71 4.65 -14.65
C THR A 99 4.68 4.86 -13.55
N ASP A 100 5.07 5.58 -12.48
CA ASP A 100 4.15 5.93 -11.40
C ASP A 100 3.21 7.06 -11.81
N GLY A 101 1.94 6.93 -11.45
CA GLY A 101 0.90 7.92 -11.66
C GLY A 101 -0.33 7.58 -10.86
N GLU A 102 -1.41 8.32 -11.05
CA GLU A 102 -2.68 8.04 -10.39
C GLU A 102 -3.33 6.80 -10.97
N PHE A 103 -3.76 5.88 -10.10
CA PHE A 103 -4.60 4.75 -10.48
C PHE A 103 -6.03 5.22 -10.69
N VAL A 104 -6.57 5.01 -11.89
CA VAL A 104 -7.96 5.31 -12.20
C VAL A 104 -8.69 4.06 -12.68
N ALA A 105 -9.96 3.93 -12.33
CA ALA A 105 -10.78 2.78 -12.66
C ALA A 105 -12.14 3.18 -13.23
N ARG A 106 -12.68 2.36 -14.14
CA ARG A 106 -14.01 2.52 -14.73
C ARG A 106 -14.70 1.17 -14.86
N GLY A 107 -15.97 1.11 -14.47
CA GLY A 107 -16.74 -0.14 -14.61
C GLY A 107 -18.05 -0.10 -13.83
N TYR A 108 -18.73 -1.24 -13.84
CA TYR A 108 -20.05 -1.43 -13.19
C TYR A 108 -19.99 -1.29 -11.67
N ASN A 109 -18.83 -1.45 -11.08
CA ASN A 109 -18.56 -1.43 -9.65
C ASN A 109 -18.36 -0.01 -9.10
N ILE A 110 -18.17 1.00 -9.97
CA ILE A 110 -17.95 2.38 -9.54
C ILE A 110 -19.24 2.95 -8.94
N MET A 111 -19.13 3.64 -7.82
CA MET A 111 -20.24 4.31 -7.14
C MET A 111 -20.96 5.29 -8.06
N LYS A 112 -22.23 5.56 -7.78
CA LYS A 112 -22.97 6.61 -8.48
C LYS A 112 -22.57 8.03 -8.04
N GLY A 113 -21.96 8.14 -6.88
CA GLY A 113 -21.51 9.39 -6.29
C GLY A 113 -21.68 9.46 -4.79
N TYR A 114 -21.17 10.51 -4.19
CA TYR A 114 -21.36 10.83 -2.78
C TYR A 114 -22.74 11.44 -2.55
N TYR A 115 -23.44 10.92 -1.54
CA TYR A 115 -24.82 11.36 -1.25
C TYR A 115 -24.90 12.87 -0.91
N LYS A 116 -25.70 13.60 -1.69
CA LYS A 116 -25.86 15.06 -1.59
C LYS A 116 -24.56 15.89 -1.69
N MET A 117 -23.52 15.34 -2.32
CA MET A 117 -22.23 16.00 -2.54
C MET A 117 -21.83 15.98 -4.03
N PRO A 118 -22.53 16.76 -4.88
CA PRO A 118 -22.30 16.74 -6.33
C PRO A 118 -20.89 17.21 -6.71
N GLU A 119 -20.35 18.21 -6.03
CA GLU A 119 -19.01 18.74 -6.28
C GLU A 119 -17.91 17.69 -5.94
N ALA A 120 -18.01 17.04 -4.79
CA ALA A 120 -17.09 15.96 -4.42
C ALA A 120 -17.21 14.78 -5.39
N THR A 121 -18.43 14.48 -5.87
CA THR A 121 -18.64 13.43 -6.87
C THR A 121 -17.97 13.80 -8.19
N ALA A 122 -18.14 15.04 -8.68
CA ALA A 122 -17.52 15.50 -9.91
C ALA A 122 -15.98 15.59 -9.83
N SER A 123 -15.43 15.77 -8.63
CA SER A 123 -13.98 15.70 -8.39
C SER A 123 -13.44 14.28 -8.35
N ALA A 124 -14.27 13.31 -7.93
CA ALA A 124 -13.87 11.92 -7.83
C ALA A 124 -14.12 11.11 -9.12
N ILE A 125 -15.16 11.44 -9.87
CA ILE A 125 -15.51 10.74 -11.11
C ILE A 125 -15.54 11.75 -12.25
N ASP A 126 -14.65 11.56 -13.22
CA ASP A 126 -14.56 12.46 -14.37
C ASP A 126 -15.74 12.27 -15.36
N LYS A 127 -15.80 13.17 -16.38
CA LYS A 127 -16.86 13.17 -17.42
C LYS A 127 -16.92 11.89 -18.25
N ASP A 128 -15.83 11.12 -18.31
CA ASP A 128 -15.69 9.89 -19.07
C ASP A 128 -15.96 8.65 -18.20
N GLY A 129 -16.34 8.87 -16.91
CA GLY A 129 -16.70 7.83 -15.95
C GLY A 129 -15.51 7.16 -15.25
N TRP A 130 -14.33 7.75 -15.30
CA TRP A 130 -13.17 7.27 -14.56
C TRP A 130 -13.21 7.76 -13.12
N LEU A 131 -13.14 6.84 -12.19
CA LEU A 131 -12.92 7.12 -10.77
C LEU A 131 -11.44 7.42 -10.55
N HIS A 132 -11.14 8.62 -10.09
CA HIS A 132 -9.85 9.05 -9.59
C HIS A 132 -9.69 8.59 -8.15
N THR A 133 -8.79 7.63 -7.91
CA THR A 133 -8.68 6.98 -6.60
C THR A 133 -7.89 7.80 -5.58
N GLY A 134 -7.06 8.72 -6.04
CA GLY A 134 -6.07 9.42 -5.23
C GLY A 134 -4.90 8.53 -4.80
N ASP A 135 -4.88 7.26 -5.22
CA ASP A 135 -3.78 6.35 -4.96
C ASP A 135 -2.80 6.32 -6.14
N LEU A 136 -1.53 6.30 -5.83
CA LEU A 136 -0.45 6.19 -6.81
C LEU A 136 -0.13 4.72 -7.06
N ALA A 137 0.05 4.40 -8.33
CA ALA A 137 0.40 3.05 -8.76
C ALA A 137 1.21 3.06 -10.05
N ARG A 138 1.77 1.90 -10.40
CA ARG A 138 2.30 1.62 -11.74
C ARG A 138 1.70 0.34 -12.29
N ARG A 139 1.51 0.27 -13.60
CA ARG A 139 1.20 -0.97 -14.30
C ARG A 139 2.52 -1.66 -14.66
N THR A 140 2.66 -2.91 -14.29
CA THR A 140 3.81 -3.74 -14.66
C THR A 140 3.67 -4.28 -16.08
N SER A 141 4.76 -4.68 -16.71
CA SER A 141 4.77 -5.17 -18.09
C SER A 141 3.96 -6.44 -18.32
N ASP A 142 3.62 -7.19 -17.28
CA ASP A 142 2.74 -8.37 -17.29
C ASP A 142 1.26 -8.03 -17.03
N GLY A 143 0.93 -6.73 -16.97
CA GLY A 143 -0.43 -6.21 -16.84
C GLY A 143 -1.00 -6.20 -15.41
N ASN A 144 -0.19 -6.49 -14.40
CA ASN A 144 -0.56 -6.31 -13.00
C ASN A 144 -0.33 -4.86 -12.55
N TYR A 145 -0.89 -4.49 -11.40
CA TYR A 145 -0.70 -3.17 -10.79
C TYR A 145 0.05 -3.29 -9.47
N LYS A 146 0.91 -2.32 -9.20
CA LYS A 146 1.58 -2.15 -7.91
C LYS A 146 1.22 -0.80 -7.34
N ILE A 147 0.59 -0.76 -6.16
CA ILE A 147 0.29 0.49 -5.44
C ILE A 147 1.58 1.02 -4.81
N THR A 148 1.93 2.26 -5.13
CA THR A 148 3.19 2.90 -4.71
C THR A 148 3.00 4.00 -3.68
N GLY A 149 1.76 4.41 -3.39
CA GLY A 149 1.45 5.40 -2.35
C GLY A 149 0.10 6.07 -2.53
N ARG A 150 -0.02 7.25 -1.97
CA ARG A 150 -1.17 8.15 -2.15
C ARG A 150 -0.71 9.53 -2.58
N ILE A 151 -1.48 10.18 -3.45
CA ILE A 151 -1.16 11.54 -3.93
C ILE A 151 -1.06 12.51 -2.75
N LYS A 152 -2.03 12.46 -1.82
CA LYS A 152 -2.08 13.36 -0.66
C LYS A 152 -0.99 13.12 0.38
N ASP A 153 -0.36 11.93 0.37
CA ASP A 153 0.68 11.56 1.33
C ASP A 153 2.08 11.73 0.71
N MET A 154 2.14 12.09 -0.58
CA MET A 154 3.40 12.36 -1.29
C MET A 154 4.12 13.56 -0.66
N ILE A 155 5.39 13.39 -0.37
CA ILE A 155 6.24 14.43 0.20
C ILE A 155 6.90 15.19 -0.95
N ILE A 156 6.72 16.51 -0.99
CA ILE A 156 7.34 17.37 -2.01
C ILE A 156 8.58 18.05 -1.40
N ARG A 157 9.73 17.45 -1.60
CA ARG A 157 10.99 17.91 -1.04
C ARG A 157 11.85 18.60 -2.11
N GLY A 158 11.93 19.91 -2.04
CA GLY A 158 12.74 20.69 -3.00
C GLY A 158 12.30 20.53 -4.45
N GLY A 159 11.01 20.27 -4.70
CA GLY A 159 10.46 20.04 -6.04
C GLY A 159 10.53 18.57 -6.51
N GLU A 160 11.09 17.68 -5.70
CA GLU A 160 11.08 16.24 -5.99
C GLU A 160 9.95 15.52 -5.24
N ASN A 161 9.25 14.64 -5.94
CA ASN A 161 8.18 13.81 -5.38
C ASN A 161 8.79 12.57 -4.70
N ILE A 162 8.56 12.44 -3.41
CA ILE A 162 9.01 11.31 -2.60
C ILE A 162 7.79 10.54 -2.12
N TYR A 163 7.80 9.24 -2.34
CA TYR A 163 6.71 8.35 -1.98
C TYR A 163 7.02 7.67 -0.64
N PRO A 164 6.30 8.00 0.45
CA PRO A 164 6.53 7.45 1.79
C PRO A 164 6.62 5.93 1.81
N LYS A 165 5.74 5.27 1.08
CA LYS A 165 5.62 3.82 1.05
C LYS A 165 6.92 3.11 0.62
N GLU A 166 7.68 3.66 -0.31
CA GLU A 166 8.97 3.09 -0.72
C GLU A 166 9.96 3.04 0.44
N ILE A 167 9.97 4.09 1.25
CA ILE A 167 10.85 4.20 2.43
C ILE A 167 10.34 3.28 3.54
N GLU A 168 9.02 3.24 3.76
CA GLU A 168 8.36 2.35 4.74
C GLU A 168 8.62 0.89 4.42
N GLU A 169 8.39 0.45 3.18
CA GLU A 169 8.64 -0.93 2.74
C GLU A 169 10.09 -1.35 3.00
N PHE A 170 11.04 -0.44 2.79
CA PHE A 170 12.44 -0.73 3.09
C PHE A 170 12.71 -0.82 4.60
N ILE A 171 12.25 0.15 5.40
CA ILE A 171 12.44 0.13 6.87
C ILE A 171 11.79 -1.11 7.51
N TYR A 172 10.67 -1.57 6.97
CA TYR A 172 10.00 -2.80 7.40
C TYR A 172 10.86 -4.06 7.27
N THR A 173 11.86 -4.06 6.39
CA THR A 173 12.79 -5.21 6.26
C THR A 173 13.75 -5.32 7.44
N HIS A 174 13.86 -4.29 8.27
CA HIS A 174 14.74 -4.33 9.44
C HIS A 174 14.17 -5.26 10.54
N PRO A 175 14.94 -6.24 11.06
CA PRO A 175 14.43 -7.29 11.95
C PRO A 175 13.82 -6.78 13.26
N LYS A 176 14.26 -5.62 13.76
CA LYS A 176 13.77 -5.02 15.01
C LYS A 176 12.54 -4.13 14.82
N VAL A 177 12.15 -3.81 13.57
CA VAL A 177 11.01 -2.92 13.29
C VAL A 177 9.71 -3.73 13.32
N LYS A 178 8.73 -3.22 14.05
CA LYS A 178 7.36 -3.75 14.11
C LYS A 178 6.45 -3.01 13.14
N ASP A 179 6.55 -1.67 13.12
CA ASP A 179 5.73 -0.81 12.26
C ASP A 179 6.46 0.49 11.95
N VAL A 180 6.11 1.15 10.84
CA VAL A 180 6.71 2.41 10.44
C VAL A 180 5.71 3.24 9.62
N GLN A 181 5.73 4.55 9.85
CA GLN A 181 5.03 5.53 9.04
C GLN A 181 6.01 6.64 8.66
N VAL A 182 6.02 6.99 7.39
CA VAL A 182 6.85 8.07 6.86
C VAL A 182 5.94 9.24 6.45
N ILE A 183 6.28 10.43 6.94
CA ILE A 183 5.48 11.65 6.71
C ILE A 183 6.36 12.81 6.26
N GLY A 184 5.76 13.75 5.54
CA GLY A 184 6.34 15.08 5.29
C GLY A 184 6.17 15.97 6.51
N VAL A 185 7.24 16.65 6.90
CA VAL A 185 7.19 17.70 7.93
C VAL A 185 7.67 19.02 7.33
N PRO A 186 7.10 20.17 7.74
CA PRO A 186 7.47 21.46 7.19
C PRO A 186 8.97 21.75 7.33
N ASP A 187 9.63 22.16 6.24
CA ASP A 187 11.02 22.57 6.22
C ASP A 187 11.20 23.92 5.50
N LYS A 188 12.01 24.83 6.09
CA LYS A 188 12.19 26.19 5.55
C LYS A 188 12.94 26.23 4.22
N GLN A 189 13.79 25.24 3.95
CA GLN A 189 14.64 25.23 2.76
C GLN A 189 14.01 24.44 1.62
N TYR A 190 13.38 23.30 1.93
CA TYR A 190 12.88 22.36 0.93
C TYR A 190 11.35 22.30 0.85
N GLY A 191 10.62 23.12 1.65
CA GLY A 191 9.16 23.04 1.78
C GLY A 191 8.75 21.94 2.73
N GLU A 192 9.15 20.71 2.42
CA GLU A 192 8.99 19.55 3.28
C GLU A 192 10.29 18.77 3.47
N GLU A 193 10.38 18.07 4.57
CA GLU A 193 11.42 17.09 4.88
C GLU A 193 10.81 15.76 5.32
N ILE A 194 11.57 14.69 5.17
CA ILE A 194 11.12 13.34 5.48
C ILE A 194 11.31 13.06 6.96
N MET A 195 10.26 12.61 7.62
CA MET A 195 10.27 12.07 8.98
C MET A 195 9.77 10.64 9.00
N ALA A 196 10.54 9.73 9.61
CA ALA A 196 10.15 8.35 9.86
C ALA A 196 9.77 8.19 11.34
N CYS A 197 8.53 7.80 11.61
CA CYS A 197 8.06 7.38 12.93
C CYS A 197 8.09 5.86 12.96
N VAL A 198 8.81 5.26 13.91
CA VAL A 198 9.10 3.83 13.94
C VAL A 198 8.67 3.21 15.25
N VAL A 199 7.94 2.11 15.16
CA VAL A 199 7.59 1.25 16.28
C VAL A 199 8.52 0.04 16.30
N LEU A 200 9.22 -0.19 17.40
CA LEU A 200 10.07 -1.37 17.55
C LEU A 200 9.26 -2.58 18.05
N LYS A 201 9.77 -3.76 17.78
CA LYS A 201 9.25 -5.00 18.40
C LYS A 201 9.46 -5.00 19.90
N GLU A 202 8.69 -5.79 20.61
CA GLU A 202 8.81 -5.93 22.06
C GLU A 202 10.23 -6.33 22.47
N ASN A 203 10.75 -5.67 23.50
CA ASN A 203 12.10 -5.87 24.05
C ASN A 203 13.25 -5.53 23.09
N GLU A 204 13.00 -4.93 21.93
CA GLU A 204 14.04 -4.43 21.05
C GLU A 204 14.38 -2.98 21.35
N THR A 205 15.65 -2.62 21.12
CA THR A 205 16.16 -1.27 21.20
C THR A 205 16.99 -0.94 19.98
N MET A 206 16.93 0.29 19.51
CA MET A 206 17.69 0.77 18.36
C MET A 206 17.94 2.27 18.50
N THR A 207 19.12 2.72 18.07
CA THR A 207 19.42 4.16 18.00
C THR A 207 19.02 4.73 16.64
N VAL A 208 18.86 6.06 16.58
CA VAL A 208 18.61 6.78 15.33
C VAL A 208 19.73 6.55 14.34
N ASP A 209 20.98 6.50 14.81
CA ASP A 209 22.15 6.33 13.96
C ASP A 209 22.21 4.90 13.37
N GLU A 210 21.89 3.86 14.14
CA GLU A 210 21.79 2.48 13.64
C GLU A 210 20.76 2.37 12.50
N LEU A 211 19.57 2.91 12.69
CA LEU A 211 18.54 2.86 11.65
C LEU A 211 18.94 3.71 10.43
N ARG A 212 19.54 4.88 10.65
CA ARG A 212 20.02 5.74 9.56
C ARG A 212 21.09 5.05 8.73
N GLU A 213 22.07 4.41 9.34
CA GLU A 213 23.11 3.64 8.64
C GLU A 213 22.50 2.51 7.80
N TYR A 214 21.52 1.81 8.35
CA TYR A 214 20.78 0.76 7.63
C TYR A 214 20.09 1.33 6.37
N ILE A 215 19.44 2.50 6.50
CA ILE A 215 18.70 3.12 5.39
C ILE A 215 19.66 3.67 4.33
N VAL A 216 20.70 4.40 4.70
CA VAL A 216 21.64 5.08 3.78
C VAL A 216 22.34 4.09 2.85
N SER A 217 22.58 2.85 3.30
CA SER A 217 23.27 1.84 2.51
C SER A 217 22.43 1.26 1.36
N HIS A 218 21.12 1.54 1.31
CA HIS A 218 20.21 0.84 0.40
C HIS A 218 19.24 1.74 -0.40
N ILE A 219 18.94 2.94 0.08
CA ILE A 219 18.04 3.85 -0.65
C ILE A 219 18.76 5.12 -1.07
N ALA A 220 18.22 5.79 -2.09
CA ALA A 220 18.81 7.01 -2.64
C ALA A 220 18.91 8.10 -1.55
N LYS A 221 20.02 8.84 -1.54
CA LYS A 221 20.36 9.81 -0.50
C LYS A 221 19.27 10.85 -0.23
N HIS A 222 18.55 11.29 -1.26
CA HIS A 222 17.49 12.29 -1.14
C HIS A 222 16.20 11.73 -0.48
N LYS A 223 16.06 10.40 -0.40
CA LYS A 223 14.93 9.69 0.24
C LYS A 223 15.23 9.28 1.69
N VAL A 224 16.45 9.49 2.17
CA VAL A 224 16.81 9.15 3.56
C VAL A 224 16.12 10.11 4.52
N PRO A 225 15.34 9.60 5.51
CA PRO A 225 14.68 10.46 6.49
C PRO A 225 15.67 11.33 7.26
N LYS A 226 15.41 12.65 7.26
CA LYS A 226 16.17 13.60 8.07
C LYS A 226 15.86 13.43 9.55
N TYR A 227 14.59 13.17 9.85
CA TYR A 227 14.09 12.96 11.20
C TYR A 227 13.65 11.50 11.37
N ILE A 228 14.04 10.90 12.47
CA ILE A 228 13.64 9.55 12.90
C ILE A 228 13.19 9.64 14.34
N ASP A 229 11.99 9.16 14.61
CA ASP A 229 11.42 9.15 15.97
C ASP A 229 10.93 7.73 16.28
N PHE A 230 11.23 7.26 17.49
CA PHE A 230 10.72 5.97 17.97
C PHE A 230 9.51 6.22 18.86
N VAL A 231 8.39 5.59 18.47
CA VAL A 231 7.08 5.79 19.11
C VAL A 231 6.53 4.45 19.60
N ASP A 232 5.66 4.50 20.61
CA ASP A 232 5.04 3.28 21.17
C ASP A 232 3.94 2.69 20.25
N GLY A 233 3.38 3.49 19.37
CA GLY A 233 2.33 3.08 18.43
C GLY A 233 1.77 4.27 17.65
N PHE A 234 0.94 3.97 16.67
CA PHE A 234 0.25 4.99 15.86
C PHE A 234 -1.19 5.19 16.31
N PRO A 235 -1.75 6.42 16.16
CA PRO A 235 -3.16 6.64 16.37
C PRO A 235 -3.97 5.84 15.34
N MET A 236 -4.88 5.00 15.82
CA MET A 236 -5.72 4.15 14.98
C MET A 236 -7.11 4.77 14.84
N ASN A 237 -7.68 4.67 13.65
CA ASN A 237 -9.07 5.01 13.44
C ASN A 237 -10.00 3.80 13.77
N ALA A 238 -11.33 3.97 13.65
CA ALA A 238 -12.30 2.91 13.99
C ALA A 238 -12.20 1.66 13.10
N ALA A 239 -11.48 1.73 12.00
CA ALA A 239 -11.27 0.60 11.08
C ALA A 239 -9.92 -0.12 11.29
N GLY A 240 -9.07 0.39 12.19
CA GLY A 240 -7.73 -0.12 12.52
C GLY A 240 -6.63 0.57 11.77
#